data_2d9946e13fedb3f276aee15106c181d8
#
_entry.id   2d9946e13fedb3f276aee15106c181d8
#
_cell.length_a   1.000
_cell.length_b   1.000
_cell.length_c   1.000
_cell.angle_alpha   90.00
_cell.angle_beta   90.00
_cell.angle_gamma   90.00
#
_symmetry.space_group_name_H-M   'P 1'
#
loop_
_entity.id
_entity.type
_entity.pdbx_description
1 polymer ?
#
loop_
_entity_poly.entity_id
_entity_poly.type
_entity_poly.pdbx_seq_one_letter_code
_entity_poly.pdbx_strand_id
1 'polypeptide(L)'
;TLDRRRLLKFCLICGMIVGLFAHGFMFANKIPNHDDLHWYSDFSQDALILGRYVLFFFWKLFSDLSTPWFNGIFGILFLSLASFVLCDAFEVRKTWRALGVVCIMLTFPVNASIFGYMFEAHLKMLGILFACCVPWAIVKLRGGWLWAAGFAFLATGIYQVYIMLSIGLLILLVMRKTILSALEGQTGGRVWAFAVACTFPFFLPRFSCFSTPRT
;
A
#
# COMPACT_ATOMS: atom_id res chain seq x y z
N THR A 1 10.91 19.13 9.94
CA THR A 1 9.83 18.11 10.06
C THR A 1 8.69 18.51 9.15
N LEU A 2 8.18 17.57 8.37
CA LEU A 2 7.07 17.76 7.45
C LEU A 2 5.75 17.63 8.22
N ASP A 3 4.84 18.58 8.07
CA ASP A 3 3.45 18.38 8.44
C ASP A 3 2.76 17.41 7.47
N ARG A 4 1.55 16.92 7.80
CA ARG A 4 0.87 15.89 7.01
C ARG A 4 0.60 16.34 5.56
N ARG A 5 0.19 17.61 5.35
CA ARG A 5 -0.09 18.13 4.01
C ARG A 5 1.18 18.29 3.18
N ARG A 6 2.26 18.79 3.80
CA ARG A 6 3.57 18.90 3.14
C ARG A 6 4.15 17.53 2.83
N LEU A 7 3.98 16.54 3.74
CA LEU A 7 4.41 15.18 3.52
C LEU A 7 3.70 14.56 2.31
N LEU A 8 2.38 14.73 2.18
CA LEU A 8 1.63 14.25 1.02
C LEU A 8 2.17 14.85 -0.29
N LYS A 9 2.27 16.17 -0.35
CA LYS A 9 2.83 16.85 -1.54
C LYS A 9 4.24 16.39 -1.85
N PHE A 10 5.08 16.23 -0.84
CA PHE A 10 6.45 15.76 -0.99
C PHE A 10 6.50 14.34 -1.57
N CYS A 11 5.74 13.39 -1.00
CA CYS A 11 5.69 12.01 -1.49
C CYS A 11 5.16 11.94 -2.94
N LEU A 12 4.14 12.75 -3.28
CA LEU A 12 3.60 12.79 -4.64
C LEU A 12 4.63 13.34 -5.63
N ILE A 13 5.23 14.49 -5.35
CA ILE A 13 6.19 15.12 -6.26
C ILE A 13 7.44 14.25 -6.43
N CYS A 14 8.07 13.84 -5.32
CA CYS A 14 9.26 13.00 -5.37
C CYS A 14 8.94 11.63 -5.97
N GLY A 15 7.78 11.05 -5.66
CA GLY A 15 7.37 9.76 -6.21
C GLY A 15 7.16 9.83 -7.71
N MET A 16 6.52 10.88 -8.24
CA MET A 16 6.37 11.07 -9.69
C MET A 16 7.74 11.22 -10.37
N ILE A 17 8.65 12.00 -9.81
CA ILE A 17 10.00 12.17 -10.36
C ILE A 17 10.76 10.84 -10.37
N VAL A 18 10.87 10.18 -9.20
CA VAL A 18 11.60 8.91 -9.05
C VAL A 18 10.97 7.82 -9.91
N GLY A 19 9.64 7.71 -9.92
CA GLY A 19 8.93 6.69 -10.68
C GLY A 19 9.07 6.86 -12.19
N LEU A 20 8.99 8.09 -12.70
CA LEU A 20 9.22 8.37 -14.12
C LEU A 20 10.68 8.08 -14.51
N PHE A 21 11.64 8.42 -13.67
CA PHE A 21 13.05 8.08 -13.92
C PHE A 21 13.26 6.55 -13.94
N ALA A 22 12.65 5.81 -13.01
CA ALA A 22 12.85 4.38 -12.90
C ALA A 22 12.11 3.58 -13.99
N HIS A 23 10.92 4.03 -14.39
CA HIS A 23 10.00 3.22 -15.23
C HIS A 23 9.64 3.89 -16.56
N GLY A 24 9.96 5.16 -16.77
CA GLY A 24 9.57 5.91 -17.97
C GLY A 24 10.05 5.28 -19.28
N PHE A 25 11.20 4.59 -19.26
CA PHE A 25 11.70 3.85 -20.41
C PHE A 25 10.71 2.75 -20.86
N MET A 26 10.12 2.02 -19.91
CA MET A 26 9.11 0.98 -20.19
C MET A 26 7.84 1.58 -20.79
N PHE A 27 7.44 2.77 -20.33
CA PHE A 27 6.23 3.43 -20.85
C PHE A 27 6.44 3.96 -22.26
N ALA A 28 7.64 4.48 -22.56
CA ALA A 28 7.98 5.00 -23.88
C ALA A 28 8.16 3.90 -24.93
N ASN A 29 8.69 2.74 -24.54
CA ASN A 29 9.06 1.68 -25.48
C ASN A 29 8.05 0.52 -25.53
N LYS A 30 7.00 0.54 -24.72
CA LYS A 30 5.97 -0.50 -24.62
C LYS A 30 6.58 -1.91 -24.69
N ILE A 31 7.35 -2.27 -23.64
CA ILE A 31 7.98 -3.58 -23.57
C ILE A 31 6.91 -4.56 -23.05
N PRO A 32 6.27 -5.37 -23.93
CA PRO A 32 5.22 -6.29 -23.52
C PRO A 32 5.82 -7.48 -22.81
N ASN A 33 5.12 -7.98 -21.81
CA ASN A 33 5.36 -9.30 -21.27
C ASN A 33 4.59 -10.35 -22.11
N HIS A 34 4.90 -11.65 -21.93
CA HIS A 34 4.24 -12.76 -22.57
C HIS A 34 2.70 -12.68 -22.43
N ASP A 35 2.19 -12.33 -21.24
CA ASP A 35 0.75 -12.24 -20.98
C ASP A 35 0.09 -11.06 -21.69
N ASP A 36 0.83 -9.97 -21.97
CA ASP A 36 0.35 -8.83 -22.78
C ASP A 36 0.05 -9.22 -24.23
N LEU A 37 0.63 -10.31 -24.73
CA LEU A 37 0.46 -10.82 -26.09
C LEU A 37 -0.75 -11.78 -26.22
N HIS A 38 -1.11 -12.48 -25.14
CA HIS A 38 -2.19 -13.47 -25.11
C HIS A 38 -3.54 -12.93 -24.61
N TRP A 39 -3.61 -11.67 -24.35
CA TRP A 39 -4.64 -10.94 -23.63
C TRP A 39 -6.07 -11.02 -24.20
N TYR A 40 -6.24 -11.42 -25.43
CA TYR A 40 -7.49 -11.22 -26.16
C TYR A 40 -8.60 -12.23 -25.89
N SER A 41 -8.39 -13.34 -25.19
CA SER A 41 -9.43 -14.36 -25.21
C SER A 41 -10.25 -14.56 -23.95
N ASP A 42 -9.70 -14.64 -22.72
CA ASP A 42 -10.53 -15.06 -21.57
C ASP A 42 -10.05 -14.62 -20.18
N PHE A 43 -9.10 -13.67 -20.09
CA PHE A 43 -8.49 -13.27 -18.82
C PHE A 43 -9.49 -12.77 -17.76
N SER A 44 -10.66 -12.27 -18.18
CA SER A 44 -11.70 -11.81 -17.26
C SER A 44 -12.33 -12.94 -16.45
N GLN A 45 -12.50 -14.13 -17.06
CA GLN A 45 -13.04 -15.30 -16.37
C GLN A 45 -11.97 -15.93 -15.47
N ASP A 46 -10.72 -15.99 -15.92
CA ASP A 46 -9.60 -16.51 -15.15
C ASP A 46 -9.36 -15.70 -13.87
N ALA A 47 -9.52 -14.38 -13.93
CA ALA A 47 -9.41 -13.54 -12.75
C ALA A 47 -10.43 -13.89 -11.66
N LEU A 48 -11.67 -14.24 -12.03
CA LEU A 48 -12.71 -14.67 -11.07
C LEU A 48 -12.40 -16.06 -10.51
N ILE A 49 -11.98 -17.00 -11.35
CA ILE A 49 -11.61 -18.37 -10.95
C ILE A 49 -10.46 -18.31 -9.94
N LEU A 50 -9.49 -17.40 -10.17
CA LEU A 50 -8.36 -17.15 -9.27
C LEU A 50 -8.71 -16.35 -8.03
N GLY A 51 -9.99 -15.97 -7.83
CA GLY A 51 -10.44 -15.18 -6.67
C GLY A 51 -10.04 -13.70 -6.70
N ARG A 52 -9.70 -13.16 -7.89
CA ARG A 52 -9.33 -11.74 -8.09
C ARG A 52 -10.55 -10.88 -8.46
N TYR A 53 -11.60 -10.95 -7.65
CA TYR A 53 -12.89 -10.32 -7.93
C TYR A 53 -12.83 -8.78 -8.00
N VAL A 54 -11.96 -8.14 -7.21
CA VAL A 54 -11.78 -6.68 -7.24
C VAL A 54 -11.04 -6.26 -8.51
N LEU A 55 -10.03 -7.03 -8.92
CA LEU A 55 -9.34 -6.83 -10.19
C LEU A 55 -10.31 -6.90 -11.37
N PHE A 56 -11.16 -7.91 -11.40
CA PHE A 56 -12.20 -8.07 -12.43
C PHE A 56 -13.15 -6.88 -12.50
N PHE A 57 -13.63 -6.38 -11.34
CA PHE A 57 -14.54 -5.25 -11.30
C PHE A 57 -13.88 -3.96 -11.80
N PHE A 58 -12.69 -3.64 -11.33
CA PHE A 58 -11.96 -2.45 -11.77
C PHE A 58 -11.53 -2.53 -13.22
N TRP A 59 -11.21 -3.71 -13.70
CA TRP A 59 -10.85 -3.92 -15.08
C TRP A 59 -12.00 -3.59 -16.04
N LYS A 60 -13.20 -4.04 -15.74
CA LYS A 60 -14.41 -3.63 -16.50
C LYS A 60 -14.68 -2.11 -16.46
N LEU A 61 -14.25 -1.45 -15.39
CA LEU A 61 -14.48 -0.01 -15.23
C LEU A 61 -13.45 0.84 -15.98
N PHE A 62 -12.18 0.41 -16.01
CA PHE A 62 -11.06 1.20 -16.54
C PHE A 62 -10.68 0.86 -17.99
N SER A 63 -11.41 -0.01 -18.63
CA SER A 63 -11.13 -0.57 -19.96
C SER A 63 -9.92 -1.46 -20.06
N ASP A 64 -10.01 -2.34 -21.02
CA ASP A 64 -9.05 -3.39 -21.32
C ASP A 64 -7.82 -2.90 -22.10
N LEU A 65 -7.58 -1.61 -22.22
CA LEU A 65 -6.55 -1.08 -23.09
C LEU A 65 -5.19 -1.00 -22.38
N SER A 66 -4.20 -1.64 -22.96
CA SER A 66 -2.81 -1.44 -22.57
C SER A 66 -2.32 -0.08 -23.05
N THR A 67 -2.56 0.94 -22.23
CA THR A 67 -2.10 2.32 -22.46
C THR A 67 -0.90 2.63 -21.56
N PRO A 68 0.36 2.43 -22.02
CA PRO A 68 1.53 2.43 -21.15
C PRO A 68 1.69 3.70 -20.31
N TRP A 69 1.49 4.86 -20.92
CA TRP A 69 1.60 6.14 -20.20
C TRP A 69 0.50 6.34 -19.18
N PHE A 70 -0.76 6.01 -19.53
CA PHE A 70 -1.88 6.13 -18.60
C PHE A 70 -1.71 5.17 -17.42
N ASN A 71 -1.55 3.87 -17.69
CA ASN A 71 -1.41 2.85 -16.67
C ASN A 71 -0.14 3.05 -15.83
N GLY A 72 0.95 3.48 -16.47
CA GLY A 72 2.21 3.77 -15.81
C GLY A 72 2.13 4.95 -14.85
N ILE A 73 1.57 6.09 -15.29
CA ILE A 73 1.41 7.29 -14.46
C ILE A 73 0.49 7.01 -13.27
N PHE A 74 -0.65 6.33 -13.46
CA PHE A 74 -1.52 5.94 -12.35
C PHE A 74 -0.85 4.95 -11.41
N GLY A 75 -0.07 4.00 -11.92
CA GLY A 75 0.72 3.10 -11.09
C GLY A 75 1.72 3.83 -10.20
N ILE A 76 2.47 4.78 -10.76
CA ILE A 76 3.41 5.64 -9.99
C ILE A 76 2.65 6.48 -8.97
N LEU A 77 1.49 7.03 -9.32
CA LEU A 77 0.65 7.82 -8.42
C LEU A 77 0.21 6.98 -7.21
N PHE A 78 -0.27 5.76 -7.43
CA PHE A 78 -0.68 4.86 -6.34
C PHE A 78 0.48 4.45 -5.44
N LEU A 79 1.67 4.17 -5.98
CA LEU A 79 2.87 3.91 -5.19
C LEU A 79 3.33 5.14 -4.40
N SER A 80 3.20 6.33 -4.97
CA SER A 80 3.51 7.59 -4.28
C SER A 80 2.56 7.85 -3.11
N LEU A 81 1.26 7.56 -3.29
CA LEU A 81 0.25 7.58 -2.23
C LEU A 81 0.53 6.50 -1.17
N ALA A 82 0.93 5.30 -1.57
CA ALA A 82 1.33 4.23 -0.64
C ALA A 82 2.53 4.66 0.20
N SER A 83 3.52 5.33 -0.40
CA SER A 83 4.67 5.90 0.32
C SER A 83 4.25 6.94 1.36
N PHE A 84 3.30 7.82 1.01
CA PHE A 84 2.72 8.77 1.97
C PHE A 84 2.00 8.05 3.12
N VAL A 85 1.16 7.05 2.81
CA VAL A 85 0.40 6.28 3.80
C VAL A 85 1.36 5.59 4.77
N LEU A 86 2.44 4.98 4.28
CA LEU A 86 3.48 4.37 5.11
C LEU A 86 4.19 5.40 5.98
N CYS A 87 4.65 6.52 5.40
CA CYS A 87 5.28 7.59 6.16
C CYS A 87 4.37 8.14 7.26
N ASP A 88 3.06 8.27 7.00
CA ASP A 88 2.09 8.73 7.97
C ASP A 88 1.80 7.68 9.06
N ALA A 89 1.68 6.39 8.71
CA ALA A 89 1.48 5.29 9.66
C ALA A 89 2.67 5.12 10.61
N PHE A 90 3.88 5.18 10.06
CA PHE A 90 5.13 5.03 10.80
C PHE A 90 5.69 6.37 11.34
N GLU A 91 4.93 7.46 11.23
CA GLU A 91 5.29 8.79 11.73
C GLU A 91 6.67 9.30 11.25
N VAL A 92 6.98 8.98 10.00
CA VAL A 92 8.20 9.44 9.33
C VAL A 92 8.01 10.89 8.89
N ARG A 93 8.59 11.84 9.62
CA ARG A 93 8.43 13.30 9.39
C ARG A 93 9.68 14.00 8.91
N LYS A 94 10.85 13.33 8.95
CA LYS A 94 12.11 13.89 8.44
C LYS A 94 12.16 13.70 6.92
N THR A 95 12.43 14.77 6.18
CA THR A 95 12.43 14.79 4.69
C THR A 95 13.29 13.70 4.07
N TRP A 96 14.53 13.53 4.55
CA TRP A 96 15.45 12.52 3.99
C TRP A 96 14.97 11.08 4.23
N ARG A 97 14.31 10.80 5.37
CA ARG A 97 13.72 9.48 5.64
C ARG A 97 12.51 9.23 4.77
N ALA A 98 11.65 10.24 4.58
CA ALA A 98 10.51 10.16 3.68
C ALA A 98 10.98 9.93 2.23
N LEU A 99 12.04 10.60 1.79
CA LEU A 99 12.65 10.36 0.49
C LEU A 99 13.14 8.92 0.35
N GLY A 100 13.79 8.38 1.38
CA GLY A 100 14.22 6.97 1.40
C GLY A 100 13.06 6.00 1.22
N VAL A 101 11.92 6.23 1.91
CA VAL A 101 10.70 5.40 1.74
C VAL A 101 10.18 5.51 0.30
N VAL A 102 10.10 6.73 -0.25
CA VAL A 102 9.65 6.95 -1.64
C VAL A 102 10.57 6.20 -2.62
N CYS A 103 11.89 6.37 -2.49
CA CYS A 103 12.84 5.69 -3.37
C CYS A 103 12.67 4.17 -3.30
N ILE A 104 12.66 3.57 -2.10
CA ILE A 104 12.48 2.13 -1.94
C ILE A 104 11.17 1.67 -2.57
N MET A 105 10.06 2.36 -2.28
CA MET A 105 8.74 1.98 -2.80
C MET A 105 8.67 2.06 -4.33
N LEU A 106 9.29 3.05 -4.95
CA LEU A 106 9.20 3.25 -6.40
C LEU A 106 10.23 2.41 -7.18
N THR A 107 11.41 2.15 -6.61
CA THR A 107 12.49 1.43 -7.31
C THR A 107 12.63 -0.04 -6.92
N PHE A 108 11.72 -0.55 -6.09
CA PHE A 108 11.77 -1.96 -5.68
C PHE A 108 11.67 -2.88 -6.92
N PRO A 109 12.55 -3.85 -7.08
CA PRO A 109 12.64 -4.66 -8.31
C PRO A 109 11.33 -5.36 -8.72
N VAL A 110 10.50 -5.77 -7.74
CA VAL A 110 9.20 -6.38 -8.01
C VAL A 110 8.26 -5.41 -8.74
N ASN A 111 8.35 -4.10 -8.46
CA ASN A 111 7.53 -3.10 -9.15
C ASN A 111 7.90 -2.98 -10.63
N ALA A 112 9.19 -3.10 -10.97
CA ALA A 112 9.61 -3.17 -12.38
C ALA A 112 8.99 -4.38 -13.09
N SER A 113 8.96 -5.54 -12.42
CA SER A 113 8.29 -6.74 -12.94
C SER A 113 6.78 -6.52 -13.11
N ILE A 114 6.11 -5.85 -12.15
CA ILE A 114 4.67 -5.55 -12.24
C ILE A 114 4.39 -4.59 -13.40
N PHE A 115 5.22 -3.59 -13.63
CA PHE A 115 5.10 -2.69 -14.79
C PHE A 115 5.31 -3.42 -16.14
N GLY A 116 5.94 -4.60 -16.15
CA GLY A 116 5.97 -5.46 -17.33
C GLY A 116 4.59 -5.97 -17.75
N TYR A 117 3.62 -6.05 -16.82
CA TYR A 117 2.19 -6.34 -17.08
C TYR A 117 1.41 -5.05 -17.22
N MET A 118 1.69 -4.30 -18.28
CA MET A 118 1.25 -2.91 -18.43
C MET A 118 -0.27 -2.73 -18.38
N PHE A 119 -1.03 -3.70 -18.90
CA PHE A 119 -2.49 -3.67 -18.94
C PHE A 119 -3.15 -3.64 -17.54
N GLU A 120 -2.53 -4.27 -16.53
CA GLU A 120 -3.04 -4.32 -15.16
C GLU A 120 -2.12 -3.65 -14.13
N ALA A 121 -1.00 -3.04 -14.56
CA ALA A 121 0.01 -2.49 -13.67
C ALA A 121 -0.58 -1.50 -12.65
N HIS A 122 -1.41 -0.57 -13.11
CA HIS A 122 -2.05 0.43 -12.24
C HIS A 122 -2.96 -0.22 -11.18
N LEU A 123 -3.68 -1.29 -11.52
CA LEU A 123 -4.55 -2.00 -10.57
C LEU A 123 -3.73 -2.78 -9.54
N LYS A 124 -2.64 -3.41 -9.96
CA LYS A 124 -1.71 -4.06 -9.02
C LYS A 124 -1.09 -3.05 -8.06
N MET A 125 -0.69 -1.85 -8.53
CA MET A 125 -0.18 -0.79 -7.67
C MET A 125 -1.25 -0.21 -6.73
N LEU A 126 -2.51 -0.17 -7.16
CA LEU A 126 -3.65 0.15 -6.31
C LEU A 126 -3.82 -0.90 -5.18
N GLY A 127 -3.61 -2.18 -5.48
CA GLY A 127 -3.60 -3.25 -4.48
C GLY A 127 -2.51 -3.06 -3.41
N ILE A 128 -1.32 -2.63 -3.81
CA ILE A 128 -0.24 -2.26 -2.88
C ILE A 128 -0.66 -1.08 -1.99
N LEU A 129 -1.30 -0.06 -2.56
CA LEU A 129 -1.82 1.07 -1.80
C LEU A 129 -2.84 0.60 -0.75
N PHE A 130 -3.81 -0.25 -1.12
CA PHE A 130 -4.77 -0.79 -0.17
C PHE A 130 -4.10 -1.62 0.92
N ALA A 131 -3.10 -2.44 0.58
CA ALA A 131 -2.32 -3.18 1.57
C ALA A 131 -1.61 -2.26 2.58
N CYS A 132 -1.06 -1.14 2.12
CA CYS A 132 -0.45 -0.13 2.99
C CYS A 132 -1.49 0.62 3.84
N CYS A 133 -2.72 0.76 3.35
CA CYS A 133 -3.82 1.38 4.11
C CYS A 133 -4.28 0.54 5.31
N VAL A 134 -4.05 -0.78 5.33
CA VAL A 134 -4.44 -1.65 6.45
C VAL A 134 -3.81 -1.21 7.78
N PRO A 135 -2.48 -1.19 7.94
CA PRO A 135 -1.85 -0.74 9.18
C PRO A 135 -2.12 0.74 9.47
N TRP A 136 -2.21 1.58 8.44
CA TRP A 136 -2.52 2.99 8.59
C TRP A 136 -3.92 3.21 9.18
N ALA A 137 -4.92 2.48 8.70
CA ALA A 137 -6.29 2.58 9.20
C ALA A 137 -6.38 2.21 10.68
N ILE A 138 -5.72 1.13 11.11
CA ILE A 138 -5.68 0.70 12.51
C ILE A 138 -5.12 1.80 13.42
N VAL A 139 -4.11 2.53 12.97
CA VAL A 139 -3.43 3.54 13.79
C VAL A 139 -4.13 4.89 13.77
N LYS A 140 -4.69 5.29 12.62
CA LYS A 140 -5.11 6.69 12.38
C LYS A 140 -6.63 6.89 12.36
N LEU A 141 -7.44 5.85 12.18
CA LEU A 141 -8.88 5.98 12.04
C LEU A 141 -9.63 5.52 13.30
N ARG A 142 -10.74 6.19 13.62
CA ARG A 142 -11.71 5.70 14.62
C ARG A 142 -12.43 4.47 14.02
N GLY A 143 -12.50 3.38 14.77
CA GLY A 143 -13.00 2.11 14.22
C GLY A 143 -12.10 1.53 13.14
N GLY A 144 -10.79 1.79 13.23
CA GLY A 144 -9.78 1.46 12.22
C GLY A 144 -9.74 0.01 11.81
N TRP A 145 -10.21 -0.91 12.66
CA TRP A 145 -10.30 -2.34 12.33
C TRP A 145 -11.31 -2.64 11.21
N LEU A 146 -12.46 -1.93 11.16
CA LEU A 146 -13.43 -2.06 10.07
C LEU A 146 -12.86 -1.58 8.74
N TRP A 147 -12.20 -0.42 8.77
CA TRP A 147 -11.52 0.12 7.59
C TRP A 147 -10.36 -0.77 7.14
N ALA A 148 -9.60 -1.31 8.08
CA ALA A 148 -8.51 -2.23 7.79
C ALA A 148 -9.03 -3.52 7.15
N ALA A 149 -10.15 -4.08 7.64
CA ALA A 149 -10.80 -5.24 7.03
C ALA A 149 -11.26 -4.92 5.60
N GLY A 150 -11.86 -3.75 5.37
CA GLY A 150 -12.26 -3.30 4.04
C GLY A 150 -11.07 -3.16 3.08
N PHE A 151 -9.98 -2.52 3.52
CA PHE A 151 -8.76 -2.40 2.71
C PHE A 151 -8.10 -3.76 2.46
N ALA A 152 -8.07 -4.66 3.45
CA ALA A 152 -7.54 -6.01 3.28
C ALA A 152 -8.37 -6.81 2.26
N PHE A 153 -9.69 -6.69 2.30
CA PHE A 153 -10.60 -7.30 1.33
C PHE A 153 -10.32 -6.77 -0.09
N LEU A 154 -10.18 -5.46 -0.27
CA LEU A 154 -9.87 -4.85 -1.57
C LEU A 154 -8.49 -5.27 -2.08
N ALA A 155 -7.46 -5.24 -1.22
CA ALA A 155 -6.12 -5.66 -1.58
C ALA A 155 -6.06 -7.13 -2.02
N THR A 156 -6.67 -8.02 -1.22
CA THR A 156 -6.71 -9.46 -1.50
C THR A 156 -7.51 -9.77 -2.77
N GLY A 157 -8.59 -9.03 -3.02
CA GLY A 157 -9.41 -9.21 -4.21
C GLY A 157 -8.75 -8.69 -5.50
N ILE A 158 -7.68 -7.88 -5.40
CA ILE A 158 -6.81 -7.55 -6.55
C ILE A 158 -5.76 -8.67 -6.72
N TYR A 159 -5.04 -8.98 -5.65
CA TYR A 159 -4.04 -10.04 -5.66
C TYR A 159 -3.81 -10.60 -4.25
N GLN A 160 -3.98 -11.92 -4.07
CA GLN A 160 -3.97 -12.55 -2.74
C GLN A 160 -2.67 -12.33 -1.95
N VAL A 161 -1.54 -12.19 -2.65
CA VAL A 161 -0.23 -11.95 -2.03
C VAL A 161 -0.17 -10.65 -1.22
N TYR A 162 -1.02 -9.67 -1.53
CA TYR A 162 -1.01 -8.38 -0.82
C TYR A 162 -1.45 -8.48 0.64
N ILE A 163 -2.13 -9.55 1.05
CA ILE A 163 -2.39 -9.79 2.47
C ILE A 163 -1.10 -10.03 3.25
N MET A 164 -0.11 -10.69 2.64
CA MET A 164 1.20 -10.91 3.25
C MET A 164 1.96 -9.60 3.45
N LEU A 165 1.85 -8.68 2.49
CA LEU A 165 2.40 -7.33 2.64
C LEU A 165 1.75 -6.60 3.82
N SER A 166 0.41 -6.66 3.94
CA SER A 166 -0.32 -6.05 5.05
C SER A 166 0.09 -6.62 6.40
N ILE A 167 0.22 -7.95 6.51
CA ILE A 167 0.66 -8.64 7.73
C ILE A 167 2.10 -8.24 8.07
N GLY A 168 3.00 -8.23 7.11
CA GLY A 168 4.40 -7.80 7.31
C GLY A 168 4.49 -6.37 7.84
N LEU A 169 3.71 -5.44 7.27
CA LEU A 169 3.66 -4.06 7.71
C LEU A 169 3.06 -3.91 9.13
N LEU A 170 2.06 -4.73 9.48
CA LEU A 170 1.50 -4.77 10.84
C LEU A 170 2.54 -5.26 11.85
N ILE A 171 3.28 -6.32 11.53
CA ILE A 171 4.37 -6.84 12.38
C ILE A 171 5.42 -5.74 12.60
N LEU A 172 5.87 -5.07 11.54
CA LEU A 172 6.83 -3.98 11.66
C LEU A 172 6.32 -2.83 12.53
N LEU A 173 5.03 -2.51 12.44
CA LEU A 173 4.40 -1.47 13.24
C LEU A 173 4.33 -1.86 14.73
N VAL A 174 4.00 -3.12 15.02
CA VAL A 174 4.03 -3.67 16.39
C VAL A 174 5.45 -3.62 16.93
N MET A 175 6.43 -4.14 16.19
CA MET A 175 7.85 -4.11 16.58
C MET A 175 8.33 -2.69 16.91
N ARG A 176 8.02 -1.72 16.03
CA ARG A 176 8.36 -0.31 16.26
C ARG A 176 7.78 0.20 17.57
N LYS A 177 6.50 -0.07 17.84
CA LYS A 177 5.83 0.37 19.07
C LYS A 177 6.41 -0.31 20.31
N THR A 178 6.72 -1.61 20.22
CA THR A 178 7.38 -2.35 21.31
C THR A 178 8.74 -1.76 21.67
N ILE A 179 9.56 -1.51 20.65
CA ILE A 179 10.90 -0.92 20.86
C ILE A 179 10.78 0.47 21.48
N LEU A 180 9.88 1.33 20.99
CA LEU A 180 9.70 2.67 21.55
C LEU A 180 9.23 2.61 23.01
N SER A 181 8.26 1.75 23.33
CA SER A 181 7.77 1.57 24.71
C SER A 181 8.86 1.04 25.65
N ALA A 182 9.72 0.14 25.17
CA ALA A 182 10.84 -0.36 25.95
C ALA A 182 11.88 0.75 26.24
N LEU A 183 12.14 1.61 25.25
CA LEU A 183 13.06 2.76 25.40
C LEU A 183 12.51 3.83 26.35
N GLU A 184 11.18 3.98 26.43
CA GLU A 184 10.51 4.92 27.33
C GLU A 184 10.30 4.36 28.76
N GLY A 185 10.75 3.15 29.05
CA GLY A 185 10.61 2.51 30.35
C GLY A 185 9.16 2.12 30.72
N GLN A 186 8.24 2.14 29.75
CA GLN A 186 6.85 1.75 29.97
C GLN A 186 6.70 0.22 29.93
N THR A 187 6.13 -0.35 30.98
CA THR A 187 5.90 -1.79 31.10
C THR A 187 5.03 -2.33 29.96
N GLY A 188 5.45 -3.47 29.41
CA GLY A 188 4.96 -4.09 28.17
C GLY A 188 3.46 -4.42 28.04
N GLY A 189 2.63 -4.17 29.06
CA GLY A 189 1.20 -4.48 29.02
C GLY A 189 0.42 -3.78 27.90
N ARG A 190 0.78 -2.53 27.56
CA ARG A 190 0.13 -1.76 26.48
C ARG A 190 0.50 -2.27 25.09
N VAL A 191 1.68 -2.83 24.93
CA VAL A 191 2.17 -3.38 23.66
C VAL A 191 1.48 -4.68 23.34
N TRP A 192 1.30 -5.55 24.34
CA TRP A 192 0.54 -6.77 24.19
C TRP A 192 -0.92 -6.51 23.83
N ALA A 193 -1.56 -5.53 24.46
CA ALA A 193 -2.93 -5.13 24.11
C ALA A 193 -3.04 -4.65 22.67
N PHE A 194 -2.04 -3.89 22.16
CA PHE A 194 -2.01 -3.46 20.78
C PHE A 194 -1.74 -4.61 19.80
N ALA A 195 -0.81 -5.52 20.13
CA ALA A 195 -0.53 -6.69 19.32
C ALA A 195 -1.76 -7.60 19.20
N VAL A 196 -2.45 -7.85 20.32
CA VAL A 196 -3.71 -8.61 20.34
C VAL A 196 -4.82 -7.90 19.57
N ALA A 197 -4.95 -6.57 19.69
CA ALA A 197 -5.93 -5.81 18.92
C ALA A 197 -5.63 -5.83 17.40
N CYS A 198 -4.37 -5.93 16.99
CA CYS A 198 -3.99 -6.07 15.58
C CYS A 198 -4.19 -7.48 15.03
N THR A 199 -4.02 -8.51 15.88
CA THR A 199 -4.13 -9.93 15.46
C THR A 199 -5.54 -10.50 15.58
N PHE A 200 -6.36 -9.96 16.50
CA PHE A 200 -7.73 -10.43 16.74
C PHE A 200 -8.74 -9.28 16.70
N PRO A 201 -9.01 -8.66 15.55
CA PRO A 201 -9.99 -7.57 15.46
C PRO A 201 -11.43 -8.00 15.79
N PHE A 202 -11.72 -9.30 15.80
CA PHE A 202 -13.04 -9.87 16.06
C PHE A 202 -13.35 -10.13 17.53
N PHE A 203 -12.36 -10.10 18.44
CA PHE A 203 -12.55 -10.62 19.81
C PHE A 203 -12.57 -9.58 20.94
N LEU A 204 -12.32 -8.29 20.70
CA LEU A 204 -12.29 -7.32 21.79
C LEU A 204 -13.28 -6.17 21.59
N PRO A 205 -14.26 -6.02 22.52
CA PRO A 205 -15.09 -4.84 22.58
C PRO A 205 -14.27 -3.63 23.05
N ARG A 206 -14.36 -2.55 22.30
CA ARG A 206 -14.06 -1.17 22.67
C ARG A 206 -12.88 -0.94 23.65
N PHE A 207 -11.66 -0.87 23.14
CA PHE A 207 -10.65 -0.05 23.78
C PHE A 207 -10.70 1.39 23.22
N SER A 208 -11.63 2.18 23.73
CA SER A 208 -11.78 3.62 23.44
C SER A 208 -10.83 4.46 24.29
N CYS A 209 -9.57 4.06 24.48
CA CYS A 209 -8.63 4.82 25.32
C CYS A 209 -7.22 4.83 24.72
N PHE A 210 -7.09 5.51 23.57
CA PHE A 210 -5.79 6.05 23.16
C PHE A 210 -5.93 7.51 22.80
N SER A 211 -6.43 8.31 23.76
CA SER A 211 -6.17 9.73 23.76
C SER A 211 -4.75 9.95 24.28
N THR A 212 -3.85 10.33 23.42
CA THR A 212 -2.58 10.94 23.83
C THR A 212 -2.88 12.12 24.74
N PRO A 213 -2.24 12.25 25.93
CA PRO A 213 -2.28 13.49 26.66
C PRO A 213 -1.59 14.57 25.79
N ARG A 214 -2.33 15.64 25.51
CA ARG A 214 -1.75 16.90 25.03
C ARG A 214 -1.05 17.53 26.23
N THR A 215 0.24 17.62 26.19
CA THR A 215 1.02 18.65 26.86
C THR A 215 1.89 19.32 25.82
#